data_20355766741ddff9da5f7891061d1571
#
_entry.id   20355766741ddff9da5f7891061d1571
#
_cell.length_a   1.000
_cell.length_b   1.000
_cell.length_c   1.000
_cell.angle_alpha   90.00
_cell.angle_beta   90.00
_cell.angle_gamma   90.00
#
_symmetry.space_group_name_H-M   'P 1'
#
loop_
_entity.id
_entity.type
_entity.pdbx_description
1 polymer ?
#
loop_
_entity_poly.entity_id
_entity_poly.type
_entity_poly.pdbx_seq_one_letter_code
_entity_poly.pdbx_strand_id
1 'polypeptide(L)'
;ERHIKFYESYTNGKGTPVPGAQYKKPTQGANLSYFFDFQLGWMYWRYFMWNFVGRQNEIHSPSSDLFTGNWESGIPFIDKIHLGDQSNAPQWLQDNPGKNHYFFLPLLLGLIGLCFQFDKDRRGCWLTFLLFFMTGIAIVLYLNQAPYQVRERDYAYAGSFYAFAIWIGFAVAAIYSWIASALKEKHTVAVAAVASVACLFVPALMAEENWDDHDRSNRYTAVEVAKNYLNSVGENGLLITHGDNDTFPLWYAQEVESFRNDVRICNTSLLGTDWYIDQMRYAINNSAPLNLSIGQEQYLYGTNEWIPIEDKRGQALLLSDCVTVFKHPDAKLVYQDGRKMDYWVSRKMIIPVNKENCLKSGIVSEKFADQIPDSIVIEIPKSKNYLSKPELFLLDFLSTYQWDRPLNMLNQGGDLNIGLRDYLMYEGFSYKFVPIKNKPQSLEVGLVDTDDLYDKMTNKFCFDAVSREDYCVDYQNTYTFLGVM
;
A
#
# COMPACT_ATOMS: atom_id res chain seq x y z
N GLU A 1 -16.92 11.04 3.52
CA GLU A 1 -18.24 10.92 4.19
C GLU A 1 -18.18 9.90 5.34
N ARG A 2 -17.68 8.65 5.15
CA ARG A 2 -17.57 7.61 6.21
C ARG A 2 -16.78 8.09 7.43
N HIS A 3 -15.61 8.72 7.23
CA HIS A 3 -14.81 9.26 8.33
C HIS A 3 -15.55 10.34 9.11
N ILE A 4 -16.25 11.24 8.43
CA ILE A 4 -17.04 12.29 9.09
C ILE A 4 -18.09 11.66 9.97
N LYS A 5 -18.89 10.71 9.47
CA LYS A 5 -19.90 9.98 10.24
C LYS A 5 -19.32 9.28 11.47
N PHE A 6 -18.15 8.66 11.32
CA PHE A 6 -17.47 8.00 12.44
C PHE A 6 -17.10 9.00 13.54
N TYR A 7 -16.48 10.14 13.19
CA TYR A 7 -16.16 11.16 14.18
C TYR A 7 -17.41 11.83 14.77
N GLU A 8 -18.46 12.00 13.99
CA GLU A 8 -19.72 12.56 14.45
C GLU A 8 -20.43 11.68 15.50
N SER A 9 -20.22 10.35 15.48
CA SER A 9 -20.76 9.45 16.50
C SER A 9 -20.27 9.81 17.91
N TYR A 10 -19.06 10.34 18.04
CA TYR A 10 -18.51 10.82 19.31
C TYR A 10 -19.05 12.20 19.75
N THR A 11 -19.56 12.99 18.82
CA THR A 11 -20.02 14.35 19.13
C THR A 11 -21.44 14.38 19.68
N ASN A 12 -22.24 13.35 19.46
CA ASN A 12 -23.68 13.33 19.79
C ASN A 12 -24.43 14.59 19.28
N GLY A 13 -24.06 15.07 18.07
CA GLY A 13 -24.62 16.28 17.48
C GLY A 13 -24.15 17.61 18.10
N LYS A 14 -23.32 17.57 19.14
CA LYS A 14 -22.72 18.76 19.78
C LYS A 14 -21.44 19.19 19.04
N GLY A 15 -21.12 20.47 19.12
CA GLY A 15 -19.91 21.04 18.50
C GLY A 15 -20.16 22.40 17.86
N THR A 16 -19.08 23.06 17.46
CA THR A 16 -19.14 24.39 16.82
C THR A 16 -19.22 24.23 15.31
N PRO A 17 -20.20 24.79 14.60
CA PRO A 17 -20.25 24.76 13.14
C PRO A 17 -19.00 25.36 12.52
N VAL A 18 -18.48 24.73 11.46
CA VAL A 18 -17.34 25.24 10.69
C VAL A 18 -17.89 25.92 9.43
N PRO A 19 -17.63 27.21 9.20
CA PRO A 19 -18.12 27.92 8.02
C PRO A 19 -17.69 27.21 6.72
N GLY A 20 -18.63 26.92 5.82
CA GLY A 20 -18.37 26.28 4.53
C GLY A 20 -18.14 24.76 4.60
N ALA A 21 -18.22 24.12 5.77
CA ALA A 21 -18.08 22.67 5.93
C ALA A 21 -19.41 22.02 6.36
N GLN A 22 -19.59 20.76 5.98
CA GLN A 22 -20.76 19.95 6.40
C GLN A 22 -20.59 19.29 7.78
N TYR A 23 -19.53 19.62 8.52
CA TYR A 23 -19.22 19.03 9.82
C TYR A 23 -19.02 20.11 10.89
N LYS A 24 -19.11 19.70 12.16
CA LYS A 24 -18.87 20.55 13.32
C LYS A 24 -17.51 20.25 13.95
N LYS A 25 -16.86 21.28 14.46
CA LYS A 25 -15.65 21.09 15.29
C LYS A 25 -16.07 20.41 16.59
N PRO A 26 -15.46 19.26 16.97
CA PRO A 26 -15.84 18.49 18.15
C PRO A 26 -15.59 19.27 19.45
N THR A 27 -16.31 18.92 20.51
CA THR A 27 -16.06 19.41 21.86
C THR A 27 -14.87 18.69 22.48
N GLN A 28 -14.28 19.25 23.55
CA GLN A 28 -13.21 18.58 24.30
C GLN A 28 -13.66 17.21 24.86
N GLY A 29 -14.91 17.11 25.34
CA GLY A 29 -15.46 15.84 25.79
C GLY A 29 -15.51 14.78 24.68
N ALA A 30 -15.91 15.15 23.46
CA ALA A 30 -15.91 14.26 22.30
C ALA A 30 -14.48 13.82 21.93
N ASN A 31 -13.52 14.74 21.99
CA ASN A 31 -12.11 14.40 21.75
C ASN A 31 -11.56 13.42 22.80
N LEU A 32 -11.90 13.60 24.06
CA LEU A 32 -11.50 12.68 25.12
C LEU A 32 -12.16 11.30 24.97
N SER A 33 -13.45 11.23 24.64
CA SER A 33 -14.11 9.95 24.35
C SER A 33 -13.42 9.25 23.16
N TYR A 34 -13.19 9.96 22.05
CA TYR A 34 -12.46 9.41 20.91
C TYR A 34 -11.05 8.89 21.29
N PHE A 35 -10.33 9.67 22.12
CA PHE A 35 -9.00 9.27 22.60
C PHE A 35 -9.03 7.97 23.41
N PHE A 36 -9.93 7.87 24.41
CA PHE A 36 -9.99 6.70 25.26
C PHE A 36 -10.61 5.48 24.56
N ASP A 37 -11.72 5.67 23.84
CA ASP A 37 -12.44 4.54 23.26
C ASP A 37 -11.76 4.04 21.98
N PHE A 38 -11.41 4.94 21.06
CA PHE A 38 -10.83 4.54 19.78
C PHE A 38 -9.30 4.44 19.84
N GLN A 39 -8.60 5.54 20.18
CA GLN A 39 -7.14 5.55 20.10
C GLN A 39 -6.49 4.62 21.12
N LEU A 40 -6.86 4.71 22.39
CA LEU A 40 -6.31 3.81 23.43
C LEU A 40 -6.99 2.45 23.45
N GLY A 41 -8.31 2.39 23.39
CA GLY A 41 -9.08 1.16 23.48
C GLY A 41 -8.94 0.30 22.22
N TRP A 42 -9.41 0.82 21.10
CA TRP A 42 -9.45 0.05 19.85
C TRP A 42 -8.11 -0.06 19.14
N MET A 43 -7.38 1.06 18.96
CA MET A 43 -6.13 1.06 18.19
C MET A 43 -4.93 0.52 18.95
N TYR A 44 -4.85 0.67 20.28
CA TYR A 44 -3.70 0.20 21.05
C TYR A 44 -4.01 -1.03 21.89
N TRP A 45 -4.99 -0.92 22.83
CA TRP A 45 -5.27 -1.96 23.81
C TRP A 45 -5.73 -3.26 23.15
N ARG A 46 -6.58 -3.20 22.13
CA ARG A 46 -7.00 -4.37 21.36
C ARG A 46 -5.81 -5.11 20.75
N TYR A 47 -4.90 -4.40 20.08
CA TYR A 47 -3.69 -5.01 19.51
C TYR A 47 -2.74 -5.56 20.58
N PHE A 48 -2.63 -4.88 21.72
CA PHE A 48 -1.88 -5.38 22.86
C PHE A 48 -2.45 -6.72 23.35
N MET A 49 -3.77 -6.80 23.47
CA MET A 49 -4.43 -8.04 23.87
C MET A 49 -4.30 -9.14 22.81
N TRP A 50 -4.30 -8.83 21.52
CA TRP A 50 -4.03 -9.79 20.44
C TRP A 50 -2.68 -10.50 20.64
N ASN A 51 -1.66 -9.77 21.04
CA ASN A 51 -0.31 -10.30 21.18
C ASN A 51 -0.11 -11.08 22.50
N PHE A 52 -0.90 -10.81 23.54
CA PHE A 52 -0.61 -11.35 24.89
C PHE A 52 -1.78 -12.11 25.54
N VAL A 53 -2.94 -12.14 24.91
CA VAL A 53 -4.12 -12.86 25.39
C VAL A 53 -4.67 -13.81 24.34
N GLY A 54 -4.74 -13.37 23.09
CA GLY A 54 -5.23 -14.10 21.95
C GLY A 54 -6.09 -13.25 21.03
N ARG A 55 -6.39 -13.74 19.85
CA ARG A 55 -7.04 -13.03 18.76
C ARG A 55 -8.27 -13.80 18.27
N GLN A 56 -9.39 -13.12 18.06
CA GLN A 56 -10.59 -13.70 17.47
C GLN A 56 -10.43 -13.96 15.96
N ASN A 57 -9.93 -12.98 15.23
CA ASN A 57 -9.54 -13.03 13.81
C ASN A 57 -8.82 -11.73 13.42
N GLU A 58 -8.22 -11.71 12.21
CA GLU A 58 -7.50 -10.57 11.65
C GLU A 58 -8.38 -9.63 10.80
N ILE A 59 -9.68 -9.79 10.80
CA ILE A 59 -10.58 -9.01 9.96
C ILE A 59 -10.60 -7.55 10.43
N HIS A 60 -10.23 -6.65 9.52
CA HIS A 60 -10.21 -5.22 9.82
C HIS A 60 -11.61 -4.67 10.05
N SER A 61 -11.83 -4.06 11.22
CA SER A 61 -13.04 -3.31 11.53
C SER A 61 -12.68 -1.97 12.16
N PRO A 62 -13.33 -0.86 11.76
CA PRO A 62 -13.13 0.45 12.38
C PRO A 62 -13.86 0.60 13.72
N SER A 63 -14.70 -0.35 14.08
CA SER A 63 -15.49 -0.33 15.31
C SER A 63 -15.67 -1.75 15.83
N SER A 64 -15.82 -1.87 17.14
CA SER A 64 -16.07 -3.15 17.81
C SER A 64 -17.46 -3.70 17.44
N ASP A 65 -17.54 -4.48 16.38
CA ASP A 65 -18.60 -5.47 16.31
C ASP A 65 -18.18 -6.74 17.06
N LEU A 66 -19.12 -7.60 17.37
CA LEU A 66 -18.85 -8.79 18.20
C LEU A 66 -18.16 -9.94 17.43
N PHE A 67 -17.98 -9.81 16.12
CA PHE A 67 -17.53 -10.90 15.25
C PHE A 67 -16.21 -10.63 14.54
N THR A 68 -15.74 -9.39 14.53
CA THR A 68 -14.56 -9.05 13.73
C THR A 68 -13.49 -8.31 14.52
N GLY A 69 -12.27 -8.84 14.45
CA GLY A 69 -11.05 -8.17 14.88
C GLY A 69 -10.95 -7.90 16.38
N ASN A 70 -11.64 -8.63 17.25
CA ASN A 70 -11.51 -8.52 18.69
C ASN A 70 -10.36 -9.37 19.25
N TRP A 71 -10.02 -9.19 20.52
CA TRP A 71 -9.21 -10.16 21.24
C TRP A 71 -10.10 -11.28 21.81
N GLU A 72 -9.56 -12.50 21.91
CA GLU A 72 -10.24 -13.68 22.44
C GLU A 72 -9.24 -14.50 23.25
N SER A 73 -9.61 -14.86 24.48
CA SER A 73 -8.65 -15.48 25.40
C SER A 73 -8.54 -17.00 25.30
N GLY A 74 -9.55 -17.66 24.76
CA GLY A 74 -9.75 -19.10 24.82
C GLY A 74 -10.37 -19.58 26.14
N ILE A 75 -10.73 -18.66 27.06
CA ILE A 75 -11.43 -19.01 28.31
C ILE A 75 -12.92 -18.70 28.12
N PRO A 76 -13.79 -19.72 27.94
CA PRO A 76 -15.16 -19.54 27.47
C PRO A 76 -16.00 -18.57 28.32
N PHE A 77 -15.79 -18.54 29.62
CA PHE A 77 -16.49 -17.64 30.53
C PHE A 77 -16.13 -16.17 30.30
N ILE A 78 -14.85 -15.89 30.10
CA ILE A 78 -14.34 -14.52 29.84
C ILE A 78 -14.78 -14.07 28.47
N ASP A 79 -14.59 -14.91 27.46
CA ASP A 79 -14.90 -14.60 26.08
C ASP A 79 -16.40 -14.38 25.87
N LYS A 80 -17.25 -15.15 26.55
CA LYS A 80 -18.71 -14.93 26.54
C LYS A 80 -19.12 -13.60 27.16
N ILE A 81 -18.42 -13.12 28.18
CA ILE A 81 -18.68 -11.79 28.75
C ILE A 81 -18.23 -10.69 27.80
N HIS A 82 -17.09 -10.89 27.13
CA HIS A 82 -16.48 -9.90 26.24
C HIS A 82 -17.15 -9.83 24.86
N LEU A 83 -17.38 -10.98 24.22
CA LEU A 83 -17.84 -11.11 22.85
C LEU A 83 -19.31 -11.57 22.72
N GLY A 84 -19.94 -11.95 23.82
CA GLY A 84 -21.24 -12.61 23.77
C GLY A 84 -21.16 -14.06 23.33
N ASP A 85 -22.29 -14.59 22.85
CA ASP A 85 -22.35 -15.96 22.36
C ASP A 85 -21.88 -16.07 20.90
N GLN A 86 -20.71 -16.65 20.68
CA GLN A 86 -20.08 -16.82 19.36
C GLN A 86 -20.50 -18.12 18.65
N SER A 87 -21.35 -18.97 19.25
CA SER A 87 -21.74 -20.25 18.68
C SER A 87 -22.54 -20.15 17.36
N ASN A 88 -23.16 -18.99 17.13
CA ASN A 88 -23.91 -18.69 15.93
C ASN A 88 -23.10 -17.94 14.85
N ALA A 89 -21.79 -17.73 15.08
CA ALA A 89 -20.93 -17.12 14.07
C ALA A 89 -20.86 -18.04 12.82
N PRO A 90 -20.78 -17.49 11.61
CA PRO A 90 -20.56 -18.27 10.40
C PRO A 90 -19.31 -19.16 10.53
N GLN A 91 -19.36 -20.35 9.93
CA GLN A 91 -18.28 -21.33 10.08
C GLN A 91 -16.91 -20.79 9.63
N TRP A 92 -16.87 -19.99 8.57
CA TRP A 92 -15.64 -19.39 8.07
C TRP A 92 -14.98 -18.38 9.07
N LEU A 93 -15.76 -17.85 10.02
CA LEU A 93 -15.22 -17.05 11.14
C LEU A 93 -14.77 -17.94 12.31
N GLN A 94 -15.46 -19.06 12.53
CA GLN A 94 -15.09 -20.00 13.58
C GLN A 94 -13.78 -20.72 13.23
N ASP A 95 -13.60 -21.06 11.94
CA ASP A 95 -12.42 -21.77 11.43
C ASP A 95 -11.34 -20.82 10.87
N ASN A 96 -11.39 -19.54 11.25
CA ASN A 96 -10.43 -18.56 10.77
C ASN A 96 -9.02 -18.86 11.30
N PRO A 97 -7.98 -19.00 10.43
CA PRO A 97 -6.60 -19.29 10.87
C PRO A 97 -6.02 -18.24 11.81
N GLY A 98 -6.49 -16.98 11.73
CA GLY A 98 -6.07 -15.92 12.63
C GLY A 98 -6.65 -16.00 14.05
N LYS A 99 -7.40 -17.06 14.38
CA LYS A 99 -7.96 -17.29 15.72
C LYS A 99 -6.96 -17.97 16.61
N ASN A 100 -6.43 -17.24 17.59
CA ASN A 100 -5.35 -17.69 18.47
C ASN A 100 -5.71 -17.49 19.94
N HIS A 101 -5.38 -18.48 20.81
CA HIS A 101 -5.73 -18.47 22.23
C HIS A 101 -4.49 -18.66 23.11
N TYR A 102 -4.18 -17.67 23.95
CA TYR A 102 -3.02 -17.75 24.85
C TYR A 102 -3.41 -17.77 26.33
N PHE A 103 -4.70 -17.84 26.67
CA PHE A 103 -5.24 -18.00 28.02
C PHE A 103 -4.68 -16.99 29.03
N PHE A 104 -4.41 -15.76 28.63
CA PHE A 104 -3.72 -14.73 29.39
C PHE A 104 -2.29 -15.08 29.84
N LEU A 105 -1.72 -16.22 29.46
CA LEU A 105 -0.43 -16.67 29.96
C LEU A 105 0.72 -15.68 29.69
N PRO A 106 0.91 -15.16 28.47
CA PRO A 106 1.93 -14.15 28.20
C PRO A 106 1.70 -12.86 28.99
N LEU A 107 0.45 -12.42 29.11
CA LEU A 107 0.09 -11.22 29.86
C LEU A 107 0.44 -11.37 31.35
N LEU A 108 0.08 -12.49 31.95
CA LEU A 108 0.37 -12.75 33.35
C LEU A 108 1.87 -12.82 33.61
N LEU A 109 2.64 -13.50 32.76
CA LEU A 109 4.11 -13.50 32.88
C LEU A 109 4.67 -12.08 32.76
N GLY A 110 4.23 -11.29 31.82
CA GLY A 110 4.68 -9.90 31.67
C GLY A 110 4.40 -9.05 32.91
N LEU A 111 3.22 -9.20 33.54
CA LEU A 111 2.88 -8.49 34.76
C LEU A 111 3.73 -8.97 35.97
N ILE A 112 3.98 -10.28 36.09
CA ILE A 112 4.89 -10.83 37.08
C ILE A 112 6.29 -10.25 36.93
N GLY A 113 6.82 -10.24 35.71
CA GLY A 113 8.14 -9.68 35.42
C GLY A 113 8.24 -8.18 35.65
N LEU A 114 7.21 -7.42 35.30
CA LEU A 114 7.12 -5.99 35.60
C LEU A 114 7.21 -5.74 37.10
N CYS A 115 6.41 -6.44 37.90
CA CYS A 115 6.45 -6.32 39.39
C CYS A 115 7.82 -6.69 39.94
N PHE A 116 8.42 -7.77 39.44
CA PHE A 116 9.74 -8.20 39.87
C PHE A 116 10.82 -7.18 39.53
N GLN A 117 10.85 -6.68 38.30
CA GLN A 117 11.81 -5.66 37.89
C GLN A 117 11.61 -4.36 38.67
N PHE A 118 10.38 -3.94 38.92
CA PHE A 118 10.09 -2.75 39.71
C PHE A 118 10.62 -2.87 41.16
N ASP A 119 10.56 -4.05 41.76
CA ASP A 119 11.12 -4.32 43.09
C ASP A 119 12.66 -4.34 43.09
N LYS A 120 13.28 -5.01 42.12
CA LYS A 120 14.73 -5.25 42.07
C LYS A 120 15.53 -4.16 41.38
N ASP A 121 15.00 -3.57 40.31
CA ASP A 121 15.68 -2.55 39.50
C ASP A 121 14.69 -1.48 38.96
N ARG A 122 14.38 -0.54 39.81
CA ARG A 122 13.46 0.58 39.46
C ARG A 122 13.94 1.40 38.28
N ARG A 123 15.27 1.59 38.12
CA ARG A 123 15.80 2.37 37.02
C ARG A 123 15.63 1.65 35.69
N GLY A 124 16.01 0.38 35.63
CA GLY A 124 15.77 -0.45 34.44
C GLY A 124 14.28 -0.58 34.11
N CYS A 125 13.41 -0.75 35.15
CA CYS A 125 11.97 -0.78 34.97
C CYS A 125 11.42 0.52 34.30
N TRP A 126 11.92 1.70 34.74
CA TRP A 126 11.56 2.97 34.12
C TRP A 126 12.03 3.07 32.67
N LEU A 127 13.22 2.58 32.35
CA LEU A 127 13.72 2.57 30.97
C LEU A 127 12.86 1.67 30.08
N THR A 128 12.54 0.45 30.55
CA THR A 128 11.65 -0.46 29.83
C THR A 128 10.24 0.14 29.67
N PHE A 129 9.73 0.80 30.72
CA PHE A 129 8.43 1.48 30.67
C PHE A 129 8.43 2.64 29.66
N LEU A 130 9.49 3.45 29.62
CA LEU A 130 9.62 4.53 28.64
C LEU A 130 9.67 3.95 27.21
N LEU A 131 10.41 2.88 27.00
CA LEU A 131 10.41 2.19 25.69
C LEU A 131 9.00 1.72 25.34
N PHE A 132 8.32 1.03 26.26
CA PHE A 132 6.96 0.56 26.08
C PHE A 132 5.99 1.70 25.74
N PHE A 133 6.02 2.79 26.51
CA PHE A 133 5.13 3.93 26.33
C PHE A 133 5.40 4.70 25.03
N MET A 134 6.67 5.01 24.75
CA MET A 134 7.05 5.85 23.62
C MET A 134 6.86 5.14 22.28
N THR A 135 7.07 3.80 22.21
CA THR A 135 6.87 3.02 21.00
C THR A 135 5.46 2.44 20.85
N GLY A 136 4.59 2.67 21.84
CA GLY A 136 3.19 2.26 21.84
C GLY A 136 2.24 3.45 21.86
N ILE A 137 1.79 3.83 23.04
CA ILE A 137 0.77 4.87 23.22
C ILE A 137 1.17 6.21 22.57
N ALA A 138 2.44 6.62 22.70
CA ALA A 138 2.92 7.86 22.09
C ALA A 138 2.87 7.79 20.55
N ILE A 139 3.19 6.63 19.96
CA ILE A 139 3.07 6.41 18.50
C ILE A 139 1.61 6.48 18.05
N VAL A 140 0.65 5.93 18.79
CA VAL A 140 -0.79 6.04 18.47
C VAL A 140 -1.19 7.50 18.35
N LEU A 141 -0.78 8.33 19.31
CA LEU A 141 -1.07 9.76 19.33
C LEU A 141 -0.39 10.50 18.18
N TYR A 142 0.87 10.19 17.93
CA TYR A 142 1.66 10.81 16.86
C TYR A 142 1.09 10.51 15.48
N LEU A 143 0.78 9.25 15.19
CA LEU A 143 0.24 8.83 13.89
C LEU A 143 -1.19 9.29 13.67
N ASN A 144 -1.99 9.41 14.74
CA ASN A 144 -3.40 9.81 14.70
C ASN A 144 -4.16 9.17 13.51
N GLN A 145 -4.07 7.86 13.40
CA GLN A 145 -4.57 7.13 12.24
C GLN A 145 -6.08 7.29 12.08
N ALA A 146 -6.50 7.42 10.83
CA ALA A 146 -7.93 7.47 10.50
C ALA A 146 -8.61 6.12 10.79
N PRO A 147 -9.90 6.10 11.17
CA PRO A 147 -10.60 4.86 11.56
C PRO A 147 -10.75 3.85 10.42
N TYR A 148 -10.92 4.30 9.19
CA TYR A 148 -11.02 3.42 8.04
C TYR A 148 -9.67 3.32 7.34
N GLN A 149 -8.91 2.29 7.70
CA GLN A 149 -7.65 1.92 7.06
C GLN A 149 -7.88 0.81 6.04
N VAL A 150 -6.97 0.66 5.07
CA VAL A 150 -7.04 -0.44 4.08
C VAL A 150 -6.63 -1.79 4.69
N ARG A 151 -5.92 -1.78 5.82
CA ARG A 151 -5.48 -2.96 6.57
C ARG A 151 -5.20 -2.60 8.02
N GLU A 152 -5.09 -3.59 8.89
CA GLU A 152 -4.63 -3.42 10.26
C GLU A 152 -3.16 -2.95 10.28
N ARG A 153 -2.81 -2.14 11.29
CA ARG A 153 -1.49 -1.50 11.42
C ARG A 153 -0.86 -1.70 12.79
N ASP A 154 -1.10 -2.84 13.41
CA ASP A 154 -0.55 -3.27 14.69
C ASP A 154 0.99 -3.25 14.72
N TYR A 155 1.62 -3.51 13.57
CA TYR A 155 3.08 -3.43 13.43
C TYR A 155 3.66 -2.06 13.80
N ALA A 156 2.88 -0.99 13.75
CA ALA A 156 3.31 0.33 14.19
C ALA A 156 3.65 0.38 15.69
N TYR A 157 3.12 -0.56 16.47
CA TYR A 157 3.29 -0.69 17.92
C TYR A 157 4.23 -1.83 18.33
N ALA A 158 4.89 -2.47 17.37
CA ALA A 158 5.75 -3.65 17.61
C ALA A 158 6.86 -3.39 18.65
N GLY A 159 7.40 -2.18 18.70
CA GLY A 159 8.38 -1.78 19.71
C GLY A 159 7.86 -1.85 21.14
N SER A 160 6.57 -1.51 21.35
CA SER A 160 5.90 -1.63 22.64
C SER A 160 5.70 -3.10 23.05
N PHE A 161 5.32 -3.95 22.09
CA PHE A 161 5.16 -5.39 22.33
C PHE A 161 6.50 -6.05 22.65
N TYR A 162 7.57 -5.63 21.95
CA TYR A 162 8.93 -6.06 22.28
C TYR A 162 9.35 -5.64 23.69
N ALA A 163 9.05 -4.40 24.10
CA ALA A 163 9.34 -3.94 25.45
C ALA A 163 8.56 -4.74 26.52
N PHE A 164 7.30 -5.13 26.23
CA PHE A 164 6.53 -5.99 27.11
C PHE A 164 7.13 -7.41 27.22
N ALA A 165 7.66 -7.94 26.12
CA ALA A 165 8.34 -9.23 26.10
C ALA A 165 9.60 -9.27 27.00
N ILE A 166 10.27 -8.12 27.24
CA ILE A 166 11.36 -8.02 28.23
C ILE A 166 10.83 -8.36 29.62
N TRP A 167 9.65 -7.88 30.00
CA TRP A 167 9.03 -8.24 31.29
C TRP A 167 8.62 -9.71 31.36
N ILE A 168 8.14 -10.30 30.25
CA ILE A 168 7.89 -11.75 30.19
C ILE A 168 9.19 -12.51 30.51
N GLY A 169 10.34 -12.08 29.98
CA GLY A 169 11.64 -12.65 30.31
C GLY A 169 12.00 -12.52 31.79
N PHE A 170 11.71 -11.39 32.43
CA PHE A 170 11.93 -11.20 33.88
C PHE A 170 11.05 -12.09 34.75
N ALA A 171 9.92 -12.58 34.24
CA ALA A 171 9.09 -13.52 34.96
C ALA A 171 9.83 -14.83 35.28
N VAL A 172 10.73 -15.29 34.41
CA VAL A 172 11.56 -16.48 34.66
C VAL A 172 12.41 -16.27 35.92
N ALA A 173 13.06 -15.10 36.03
CA ALA A 173 13.86 -14.75 37.21
C ALA A 173 13.01 -14.59 38.47
N ALA A 174 11.79 -14.05 38.35
CA ALA A 174 10.85 -13.94 39.45
C ALA A 174 10.44 -15.31 39.99
N ILE A 175 9.99 -16.20 39.11
CA ILE A 175 9.55 -17.56 39.44
C ILE A 175 10.71 -18.35 40.04
N TYR A 176 11.90 -18.25 39.43
CA TYR A 176 13.11 -18.85 40.00
C TYR A 176 13.36 -18.36 41.42
N SER A 177 13.38 -17.06 41.65
CA SER A 177 13.63 -16.43 42.94
C SER A 177 12.64 -16.88 44.00
N TRP A 178 11.35 -16.97 43.67
CA TRP A 178 10.31 -17.42 44.59
C TRP A 178 10.47 -18.88 44.96
N ILE A 179 10.69 -19.77 43.98
CA ILE A 179 10.87 -21.22 44.25
C ILE A 179 12.17 -21.48 45.01
N ALA A 180 13.29 -20.84 44.61
CA ALA A 180 14.58 -21.00 45.29
C ALA A 180 14.50 -20.55 46.76
N SER A 181 13.85 -19.42 47.01
CA SER A 181 13.63 -18.94 48.39
C SER A 181 12.77 -19.92 49.21
N ALA A 182 11.69 -20.45 48.63
CA ALA A 182 10.83 -21.43 49.29
C ALA A 182 11.57 -22.73 49.61
N LEU A 183 12.52 -23.14 48.78
CA LEU A 183 13.35 -24.32 48.97
C LEU A 183 14.64 -24.04 49.77
N LYS A 184 14.77 -22.85 50.38
CA LYS A 184 15.96 -22.43 51.17
C LYS A 184 17.25 -22.57 50.34
N GLU A 185 17.21 -22.15 49.08
CA GLU A 185 18.32 -22.19 48.13
C GLU A 185 18.91 -23.58 47.84
N LYS A 186 18.14 -24.64 48.15
CA LYS A 186 18.52 -26.00 47.77
C LYS A 186 18.18 -26.27 46.30
N HIS A 187 19.05 -27.01 45.62
CA HIS A 187 18.82 -27.45 44.22
C HIS A 187 18.66 -26.30 43.22
N THR A 188 19.41 -25.21 43.37
CA THR A 188 19.27 -23.99 42.57
C THR A 188 19.30 -24.21 41.03
N VAL A 189 20.18 -25.11 40.55
CA VAL A 189 20.25 -25.45 39.11
C VAL A 189 18.99 -26.17 38.66
N ALA A 190 18.48 -27.12 39.44
CA ALA A 190 17.25 -27.84 39.09
C ALA A 190 16.04 -26.88 39.09
N VAL A 191 15.97 -25.97 40.05
CA VAL A 191 14.92 -24.95 40.13
C VAL A 191 14.99 -24.00 38.93
N ALA A 192 16.19 -23.56 38.54
CA ALA A 192 16.37 -22.72 37.37
C ALA A 192 15.91 -23.44 36.09
N ALA A 193 16.30 -24.71 35.93
CA ALA A 193 15.87 -25.51 34.77
C ALA A 193 14.35 -25.67 34.73
N VAL A 194 13.70 -26.01 35.85
CA VAL A 194 12.24 -26.17 35.90
C VAL A 194 11.51 -24.86 35.61
N ALA A 195 11.96 -23.76 36.24
CA ALA A 195 11.36 -22.45 36.00
C ALA A 195 11.49 -22.02 34.51
N SER A 196 12.67 -22.25 33.90
CA SER A 196 12.90 -21.96 32.51
C SER A 196 12.03 -22.79 31.58
N VAL A 197 11.95 -24.11 31.78
CA VAL A 197 11.13 -25.02 30.96
C VAL A 197 9.64 -24.67 31.10
N ALA A 198 9.17 -24.40 32.32
CA ALA A 198 7.78 -24.02 32.57
C ALA A 198 7.42 -22.70 31.85
N CYS A 199 8.31 -21.71 31.87
CA CYS A 199 8.08 -20.46 31.17
C CYS A 199 8.20 -20.59 29.63
N LEU A 200 9.06 -21.49 29.14
CA LEU A 200 9.18 -21.74 27.68
C LEU A 200 7.94 -22.39 27.07
N PHE A 201 7.08 -23.01 27.89
CA PHE A 201 5.80 -23.51 27.43
C PHE A 201 4.93 -22.40 26.80
N VAL A 202 5.00 -21.17 27.32
CA VAL A 202 4.17 -20.06 26.82
C VAL A 202 4.57 -19.63 25.43
N PRO A 203 5.84 -19.31 25.09
CA PRO A 203 6.20 -19.03 23.70
C PRO A 203 6.05 -20.25 22.79
N ALA A 204 6.14 -21.49 23.29
CA ALA A 204 5.87 -22.69 22.50
C ALA A 204 4.37 -22.76 22.11
N LEU A 205 3.46 -22.52 23.06
CA LEU A 205 2.03 -22.39 22.80
C LEU A 205 1.74 -21.29 21.78
N MET A 206 2.35 -20.11 21.96
CA MET A 206 2.19 -19.01 21.00
C MET A 206 2.69 -19.37 19.60
N ALA A 207 3.79 -20.13 19.50
CA ALA A 207 4.32 -20.57 18.22
C ALA A 207 3.39 -21.60 17.54
N GLU A 208 2.79 -22.51 18.31
CA GLU A 208 1.82 -23.50 17.84
C GLU A 208 0.55 -22.82 17.31
N GLU A 209 -0.05 -21.96 18.11
CA GLU A 209 -1.30 -21.23 17.78
C GLU A 209 -1.17 -20.30 16.58
N ASN A 210 0.04 -19.74 16.33
CA ASN A 210 0.27 -18.82 15.21
C ASN A 210 0.89 -19.48 13.98
N TRP A 211 1.13 -20.79 13.98
CA TRP A 211 1.85 -21.43 12.89
C TRP A 211 1.10 -21.37 11.57
N ASP A 212 -0.18 -21.66 11.60
CA ASP A 212 -1.04 -21.71 10.41
C ASP A 212 -1.28 -20.33 9.80
N ASP A 213 -1.48 -19.28 10.60
CA ASP A 213 -1.69 -17.92 10.10
C ASP A 213 -0.39 -17.23 9.65
N HIS A 214 0.77 -17.78 10.00
CA HIS A 214 2.10 -17.29 9.57
C HIS A 214 2.72 -18.15 8.46
N ASP A 215 2.14 -19.29 8.12
CA ASP A 215 2.62 -20.09 7.00
C ASP A 215 2.43 -19.34 5.67
N ARG A 216 3.52 -19.17 4.93
CA ARG A 216 3.58 -18.51 3.63
C ARG A 216 3.98 -19.46 2.51
N SER A 217 4.10 -20.74 2.78
CA SER A 217 4.63 -21.75 1.86
C SER A 217 3.86 -21.87 0.55
N ASN A 218 2.54 -21.56 0.55
CA ASN A 218 1.67 -21.69 -0.61
C ASN A 218 1.16 -20.34 -1.16
N ARG A 219 1.81 -19.23 -0.84
CA ARG A 219 1.37 -17.89 -1.24
C ARG A 219 2.09 -17.38 -2.48
N TYR A 220 1.73 -17.92 -3.64
CA TYR A 220 2.32 -17.55 -4.94
C TYR A 220 1.51 -16.53 -5.75
N THR A 221 0.30 -16.16 -5.32
CA THR A 221 -0.59 -15.24 -6.06
C THR A 221 0.08 -13.92 -6.42
N ALA A 222 0.82 -13.31 -5.50
CA ALA A 222 1.47 -12.02 -5.74
C ALA A 222 2.54 -12.10 -6.85
N VAL A 223 3.36 -13.15 -6.85
CA VAL A 223 4.40 -13.31 -7.88
C VAL A 223 3.82 -13.69 -9.24
N GLU A 224 2.74 -14.48 -9.27
CA GLU A 224 2.07 -14.80 -10.53
C GLU A 224 1.36 -13.59 -11.14
N VAL A 225 0.65 -12.78 -10.33
CA VAL A 225 0.10 -11.51 -10.80
C VAL A 225 1.19 -10.62 -11.36
N ALA A 226 2.34 -10.52 -10.67
CA ALA A 226 3.48 -9.75 -11.15
C ALA A 226 4.01 -10.26 -12.51
N LYS A 227 4.16 -11.57 -12.66
CA LYS A 227 4.57 -12.18 -13.94
C LYS A 227 3.52 -11.92 -15.05
N ASN A 228 2.24 -11.99 -14.72
CA ASN A 228 1.19 -11.69 -15.68
C ASN A 228 1.16 -10.21 -16.10
N TYR A 229 1.41 -9.29 -15.16
CA TYR A 229 1.63 -7.89 -15.49
C TYR A 229 2.80 -7.72 -16.48
N LEU A 230 3.95 -8.34 -16.20
CA LEU A 230 5.12 -8.26 -17.07
C LEU A 230 4.87 -8.93 -18.44
N ASN A 231 4.14 -10.05 -18.48
CA ASN A 231 3.78 -10.74 -19.72
C ASN A 231 2.74 -9.99 -20.54
N SER A 232 1.97 -9.09 -19.96
CA SER A 232 1.04 -8.24 -20.70
C SER A 232 1.75 -7.14 -21.48
N VAL A 233 3.01 -6.84 -21.14
CA VAL A 233 3.81 -5.80 -21.79
C VAL A 233 4.66 -6.39 -22.91
N GLY A 234 4.71 -5.71 -24.07
CA GLY A 234 5.58 -6.11 -25.19
C GLY A 234 7.07 -5.98 -24.85
N GLU A 235 7.93 -6.43 -25.76
CA GLU A 235 9.39 -6.41 -25.58
C GLU A 235 9.91 -4.99 -25.34
N ASN A 236 10.88 -4.85 -24.42
CA ASN A 236 11.51 -3.58 -24.04
C ASN A 236 10.49 -2.49 -23.66
N GLY A 237 9.28 -2.88 -23.22
CA GLY A 237 8.21 -1.93 -22.91
C GLY A 237 8.43 -1.16 -21.63
N LEU A 238 7.60 -0.12 -21.42
CA LEU A 238 7.50 0.65 -20.20
C LEU A 238 6.17 0.31 -19.53
N LEU A 239 6.21 -0.01 -18.22
CA LEU A 239 5.03 -0.31 -17.41
C LEU A 239 4.87 0.74 -16.32
N ILE A 240 3.82 1.56 -16.42
CA ILE A 240 3.45 2.55 -15.40
C ILE A 240 2.71 1.84 -14.27
N THR A 241 3.24 1.96 -13.05
CA THR A 241 2.67 1.44 -11.80
C THR A 241 2.36 2.58 -10.83
N HIS A 242 1.60 2.34 -9.77
CA HIS A 242 1.17 3.42 -8.87
C HIS A 242 1.83 3.40 -7.50
N GLY A 243 1.82 2.26 -6.83
CA GLY A 243 2.24 2.17 -5.43
C GLY A 243 3.09 0.94 -5.15
N ASP A 244 3.33 0.69 -3.87
CA ASP A 244 4.17 -0.39 -3.37
C ASP A 244 3.64 -1.77 -3.79
N ASN A 245 2.34 -1.97 -3.62
CA ASN A 245 1.70 -3.27 -3.86
C ASN A 245 1.75 -3.69 -5.32
N ASP A 246 1.71 -2.71 -6.24
CA ASP A 246 1.83 -2.97 -7.68
C ASP A 246 3.29 -3.18 -8.08
N THR A 247 4.23 -2.47 -7.46
CA THR A 247 5.61 -2.32 -7.94
C THR A 247 6.55 -3.36 -7.34
N PHE A 248 6.47 -3.62 -6.02
CA PHE A 248 7.44 -4.47 -5.34
C PHE A 248 7.39 -5.94 -5.78
N PRO A 249 6.21 -6.54 -6.04
CA PRO A 249 6.17 -7.87 -6.64
C PRO A 249 6.81 -7.94 -8.04
N LEU A 250 6.70 -6.86 -8.84
CA LEU A 250 7.35 -6.77 -10.14
C LEU A 250 8.88 -6.71 -10.00
N TRP A 251 9.39 -5.90 -9.08
CA TRP A 251 10.82 -5.86 -8.79
C TRP A 251 11.34 -7.19 -8.26
N TYR A 252 10.57 -7.88 -7.41
CA TYR A 252 10.93 -9.24 -7.00
C TYR A 252 11.05 -10.18 -8.20
N ALA A 253 10.06 -10.19 -9.10
CA ALA A 253 10.09 -11.03 -10.29
C ALA A 253 11.31 -10.72 -11.19
N GLN A 254 11.69 -9.44 -11.32
CA GLN A 254 12.84 -9.02 -12.13
C GLN A 254 14.17 -9.31 -11.44
N GLU A 255 14.35 -8.86 -10.20
CA GLU A 255 15.67 -8.88 -9.53
C GLU A 255 16.00 -10.24 -8.92
N VAL A 256 15.00 -11.01 -8.47
CA VAL A 256 15.22 -12.32 -7.83
C VAL A 256 15.05 -13.47 -8.83
N GLU A 257 14.02 -13.41 -9.67
CA GLU A 257 13.72 -14.48 -10.61
C GLU A 257 14.22 -14.20 -12.03
N SER A 258 14.86 -13.05 -12.26
CA SER A 258 15.37 -12.61 -13.57
C SER A 258 14.31 -12.66 -14.69
N PHE A 259 13.04 -12.38 -14.32
CA PHE A 259 11.90 -12.50 -15.22
C PHE A 259 11.61 -11.17 -15.91
N ARG A 260 11.56 -11.15 -17.25
CA ARG A 260 11.25 -9.96 -18.07
C ARG A 260 12.04 -8.71 -17.68
N ASN A 261 13.35 -8.85 -17.56
CA ASN A 261 14.30 -7.76 -17.24
C ASN A 261 14.42 -6.71 -18.36
N ASP A 262 13.76 -6.93 -19.50
CA ASP A 262 13.62 -6.00 -20.60
C ASP A 262 12.56 -4.91 -20.33
N VAL A 263 11.58 -5.19 -19.47
CA VAL A 263 10.49 -4.25 -19.17
C VAL A 263 10.95 -3.21 -18.14
N ARG A 264 10.79 -1.92 -18.45
CA ARG A 264 11.05 -0.83 -17.52
C ARG A 264 9.81 -0.60 -16.64
N ILE A 265 9.96 -0.78 -15.33
CA ILE A 265 8.94 -0.44 -14.36
C ILE A 265 9.08 1.02 -13.95
N CYS A 266 7.97 1.76 -13.98
CA CYS A 266 7.94 3.18 -13.67
C CYS A 266 6.82 3.48 -12.65
N ASN A 267 7.20 3.67 -11.37
CA ASN A 267 6.27 3.92 -10.28
C ASN A 267 5.94 5.41 -10.16
N THR A 268 4.68 5.77 -10.35
CA THR A 268 4.22 7.18 -10.35
C THR A 268 4.36 7.84 -8.98
N SER A 269 4.27 7.10 -7.87
CA SER A 269 4.51 7.65 -6.53
C SER A 269 5.96 8.06 -6.34
N LEU A 270 6.91 7.27 -6.87
CA LEU A 270 8.34 7.57 -6.80
C LEU A 270 8.77 8.66 -7.80
N LEU A 271 8.03 8.87 -8.90
CA LEU A 271 8.25 9.98 -9.83
C LEU A 271 8.02 11.37 -9.19
N GLY A 272 7.52 11.44 -7.97
CA GLY A 272 7.55 12.66 -7.17
C GLY A 272 8.94 13.02 -6.65
N THR A 273 9.94 12.13 -6.78
CA THR A 273 11.31 12.32 -6.31
C THR A 273 12.30 12.48 -7.45
N ASP A 274 13.27 13.35 -7.28
CA ASP A 274 14.28 13.69 -8.28
C ASP A 274 15.21 12.50 -8.62
N TRP A 275 15.66 11.77 -7.59
CA TRP A 275 16.55 10.61 -7.74
C TRP A 275 15.92 9.50 -8.60
N TYR A 276 14.62 9.27 -8.47
CA TYR A 276 13.95 8.22 -9.23
C TYR A 276 13.73 8.61 -10.69
N ILE A 277 13.40 9.88 -10.95
CA ILE A 277 13.34 10.43 -12.31
C ILE A 277 14.72 10.32 -12.98
N ASP A 278 15.79 10.64 -12.25
CA ASP A 278 17.15 10.54 -12.78
C ASP A 278 17.52 9.08 -13.12
N GLN A 279 17.12 8.11 -12.30
CA GLN A 279 17.32 6.68 -12.62
C GLN A 279 16.68 6.25 -13.95
N MET A 280 15.57 6.88 -14.37
CA MET A 280 14.93 6.55 -15.65
C MET A 280 15.79 6.91 -16.87
N ARG A 281 16.80 7.78 -16.71
CA ARG A 281 17.73 8.20 -17.78
C ARG A 281 18.83 7.18 -18.06
N TYR A 282 18.99 6.16 -17.23
CA TYR A 282 20.04 5.15 -17.37
C TYR A 282 19.45 3.80 -17.75
N ALA A 283 20.26 2.97 -18.39
CA ALA A 283 19.90 1.57 -18.61
C ALA A 283 19.84 0.82 -17.28
N ILE A 284 18.86 -0.04 -17.10
CA ILE A 284 18.71 -0.93 -15.96
C ILE A 284 18.41 -2.32 -16.51
N ASN A 285 19.19 -3.31 -16.07
CA ASN A 285 19.09 -4.69 -16.57
C ASN A 285 19.18 -4.69 -18.13
N ASN A 286 18.23 -5.31 -18.80
CA ASN A 286 18.14 -5.33 -20.26
C ASN A 286 17.24 -4.20 -20.84
N SER A 287 16.76 -3.30 -19.98
CA SER A 287 15.89 -2.20 -20.40
C SER A 287 16.68 -0.96 -20.79
N ALA A 288 16.41 -0.40 -21.97
CA ALA A 288 17.01 0.83 -22.44
C ALA A 288 16.61 2.05 -21.56
N PRO A 289 17.46 3.10 -21.51
CA PRO A 289 17.11 4.36 -20.85
C PRO A 289 15.88 5.00 -21.48
N LEU A 290 15.19 5.85 -20.70
CA LEU A 290 14.13 6.69 -21.22
C LEU A 290 14.71 8.00 -21.73
N ASN A 291 14.26 8.42 -22.89
CA ASN A 291 14.67 9.70 -23.47
C ASN A 291 13.84 10.83 -22.85
N LEU A 292 14.44 11.59 -21.92
CA LEU A 292 13.84 12.75 -21.28
C LEU A 292 14.57 14.01 -21.71
N SER A 293 13.82 15.03 -22.15
CA SER A 293 14.37 16.28 -22.68
C SER A 293 14.49 17.39 -21.62
N ILE A 294 13.72 17.32 -20.54
CA ILE A 294 13.76 18.27 -19.39
C ILE A 294 14.97 17.92 -18.53
N GLY A 295 15.77 18.91 -18.18
CA GLY A 295 16.99 18.71 -17.36
C GLY A 295 16.69 18.30 -15.92
N GLN A 296 17.69 17.69 -15.27
CA GLN A 296 17.58 17.24 -13.88
C GLN A 296 17.25 18.38 -12.90
N GLU A 297 17.81 19.56 -13.15
CA GLU A 297 17.61 20.76 -12.33
C GLU A 297 16.14 21.18 -12.20
N GLN A 298 15.30 20.87 -13.20
CA GLN A 298 13.87 21.18 -13.18
C GLN A 298 13.03 20.14 -12.41
N TYR A 299 13.62 19.01 -12.04
CA TYR A 299 12.99 17.95 -11.24
C TYR A 299 13.49 17.91 -9.78
N LEU A 300 14.46 18.73 -9.39
CA LEU A 300 15.01 18.73 -8.02
C LEU A 300 13.92 18.91 -6.98
N TYR A 301 14.15 18.39 -5.78
CA TYR A 301 13.26 18.56 -4.64
C TYR A 301 13.01 20.05 -4.36
N GLY A 302 11.75 20.42 -4.16
CA GLY A 302 11.35 21.82 -3.98
C GLY A 302 11.23 22.65 -5.27
N THR A 303 11.56 22.06 -6.43
CA THR A 303 11.39 22.70 -7.76
C THR A 303 10.24 22.04 -8.50
N ASN A 304 9.35 22.84 -9.08
CA ASN A 304 8.23 22.36 -9.92
C ASN A 304 7.35 21.28 -9.25
N GLU A 305 7.12 21.39 -7.95
CA GLU A 305 6.17 20.50 -7.25
C GLU A 305 4.74 20.66 -7.76
N TRP A 306 4.39 21.88 -8.18
CA TRP A 306 3.10 22.30 -8.71
C TRP A 306 3.32 23.24 -9.88
N ILE A 307 2.94 22.81 -11.08
CA ILE A 307 3.13 23.55 -12.32
C ILE A 307 1.77 24.06 -12.78
N PRO A 308 1.47 25.36 -12.69
CA PRO A 308 0.19 25.92 -13.15
C PRO A 308 0.01 25.75 -14.66
N ILE A 309 -1.23 25.52 -15.08
CA ILE A 309 -1.60 25.39 -16.48
C ILE A 309 -2.19 26.71 -16.98
N GLU A 310 -1.49 27.39 -17.88
CA GLU A 310 -1.85 28.70 -18.45
C GLU A 310 -2.21 28.59 -19.94
N ASP A 311 -3.33 27.95 -20.22
CA ASP A 311 -3.84 27.83 -21.59
C ASP A 311 -4.60 29.08 -22.04
N LYS A 312 -3.87 30.12 -22.51
CA LYS A 312 -4.44 31.39 -22.94
C LYS A 312 -5.03 31.34 -24.37
N ARG A 313 -4.63 30.37 -25.17
CA ARG A 313 -4.98 30.33 -26.59
C ARG A 313 -6.07 29.31 -26.94
N GLY A 314 -6.25 28.29 -26.11
CA GLY A 314 -7.19 27.19 -26.34
C GLY A 314 -6.89 26.35 -27.58
N GLN A 315 -5.69 26.51 -28.18
CA GLN A 315 -5.27 25.83 -29.40
C GLN A 315 -4.44 24.59 -29.06
N ALA A 316 -4.53 23.59 -29.94
CA ALA A 316 -3.67 22.42 -29.85
C ALA A 316 -2.24 22.79 -30.31
N LEU A 317 -1.24 22.46 -29.50
CA LEU A 317 0.18 22.68 -29.80
C LEU A 317 0.89 21.33 -29.87
N LEU A 318 1.99 21.26 -30.60
CA LEU A 318 2.87 20.09 -30.52
C LEU A 318 3.36 19.91 -29.08
N LEU A 319 3.35 18.68 -28.57
CA LEU A 319 3.79 18.41 -27.22
C LEU A 319 5.28 18.78 -27.02
N SER A 320 6.12 18.56 -28.03
CA SER A 320 7.52 19.00 -28.04
C SER A 320 7.68 20.53 -27.91
N ASP A 321 6.75 21.31 -28.51
CA ASP A 321 6.78 22.78 -28.38
C ASP A 321 6.36 23.20 -26.97
N CYS A 322 5.36 22.53 -26.38
CA CYS A 322 4.99 22.77 -24.98
C CYS A 322 6.16 22.56 -24.02
N VAL A 323 6.91 21.46 -24.21
CA VAL A 323 8.10 21.17 -23.41
C VAL A 323 9.23 22.18 -23.70
N THR A 324 9.38 22.65 -24.93
CA THR A 324 10.34 23.69 -25.28
C THR A 324 10.03 25.00 -24.58
N VAL A 325 8.77 25.42 -24.54
CA VAL A 325 8.34 26.61 -23.78
C VAL A 325 8.60 26.43 -22.29
N PHE A 326 8.26 25.27 -21.73
CA PHE A 326 8.49 24.96 -20.30
C PHE A 326 9.97 25.08 -19.91
N LYS A 327 10.88 24.62 -20.77
CA LYS A 327 12.34 24.68 -20.53
C LYS A 327 12.94 26.06 -20.71
N HIS A 328 12.22 27.00 -21.37
CA HIS A 328 12.79 28.30 -21.69
C HIS A 328 12.94 29.16 -20.44
N PRO A 329 14.16 29.68 -20.13
CA PRO A 329 14.45 30.36 -18.87
C PRO A 329 13.62 31.66 -18.68
N ASP A 330 13.25 32.32 -19.77
CA ASP A 330 12.48 33.58 -19.72
C ASP A 330 10.96 33.35 -19.78
N ALA A 331 10.50 32.12 -20.07
CA ALA A 331 9.09 31.77 -20.09
C ALA A 331 8.60 31.44 -18.69
N LYS A 332 8.42 32.46 -17.85
CA LYS A 332 7.96 32.32 -16.48
C LYS A 332 6.66 33.08 -16.24
N LEU A 333 5.79 32.47 -15.43
CA LEU A 333 4.62 33.17 -14.88
C LEU A 333 5.08 34.05 -13.74
N VAL A 334 4.80 35.35 -13.81
CA VAL A 334 5.17 36.33 -12.78
C VAL A 334 3.92 36.67 -11.96
N TYR A 335 3.96 36.37 -10.68
CA TYR A 335 2.90 36.69 -9.72
C TYR A 335 2.99 38.14 -9.23
N GLN A 336 1.91 38.65 -8.62
CA GLN A 336 1.85 40.02 -8.09
C GLN A 336 2.90 40.29 -7.00
N ASP A 337 3.34 39.25 -6.28
CA ASP A 337 4.39 39.31 -5.25
C ASP A 337 5.82 39.22 -5.84
N GLY A 338 5.96 39.17 -7.16
CA GLY A 338 7.26 39.12 -7.85
C GLY A 338 7.82 37.69 -8.00
N ARG A 339 7.17 36.64 -7.46
CA ARG A 339 7.60 35.27 -7.66
C ARG A 339 7.48 34.85 -9.12
N LYS A 340 8.47 34.11 -9.61
CA LYS A 340 8.50 33.54 -10.96
C LYS A 340 8.37 32.04 -10.86
N MET A 341 7.48 31.45 -11.64
CA MET A 341 7.25 30.00 -11.68
C MET A 341 7.21 29.51 -13.13
N ASP A 342 7.65 28.28 -13.32
CA ASP A 342 7.41 27.57 -14.57
C ASP A 342 5.90 27.31 -14.74
N TYR A 343 5.43 27.24 -15.98
CA TYR A 343 4.04 26.98 -16.28
C TYR A 343 3.89 26.10 -17.52
N TRP A 344 2.76 25.40 -17.60
CA TRP A 344 2.40 24.61 -18.76
C TRP A 344 1.49 25.40 -19.68
N VAL A 345 1.84 25.43 -20.98
CA VAL A 345 1.30 26.43 -21.95
C VAL A 345 -0.01 26.03 -22.63
N SER A 346 -0.35 24.74 -22.68
CA SER A 346 -1.56 24.28 -23.38
C SER A 346 -2.19 23.05 -22.70
N ARG A 347 -3.50 22.96 -22.79
CA ARG A 347 -4.25 21.77 -22.38
C ARG A 347 -4.35 20.74 -23.48
N LYS A 348 -4.31 21.18 -24.76
CA LYS A 348 -4.40 20.30 -25.93
C LYS A 348 -3.04 20.12 -26.57
N MET A 349 -2.59 18.87 -26.63
CA MET A 349 -1.26 18.55 -27.12
C MET A 349 -1.35 17.53 -28.26
N ILE A 350 -0.62 17.83 -29.34
CA ILE A 350 -0.49 16.95 -30.50
C ILE A 350 0.76 16.09 -30.32
N ILE A 351 0.61 14.78 -30.44
CA ILE A 351 1.71 13.82 -30.47
C ILE A 351 1.78 13.22 -31.88
N PRO A 352 2.86 13.41 -32.61
CA PRO A 352 3.08 12.75 -33.89
C PRO A 352 3.17 11.23 -33.75
N VAL A 353 2.68 10.49 -34.76
CA VAL A 353 2.71 9.02 -34.72
C VAL A 353 3.64 8.51 -35.80
N ASN A 354 4.59 7.67 -35.43
CA ASN A 354 5.42 6.92 -36.36
C ASN A 354 4.76 5.56 -36.63
N LYS A 355 4.05 5.45 -37.75
CA LYS A 355 3.30 4.25 -38.13
C LYS A 355 4.18 3.02 -38.29
N GLU A 356 5.36 3.17 -38.89
CA GLU A 356 6.29 2.07 -39.09
C GLU A 356 6.77 1.50 -37.72
N ASN A 357 7.16 2.39 -36.81
CA ASN A 357 7.57 1.98 -35.49
C ASN A 357 6.42 1.33 -34.71
N CYS A 358 5.19 1.84 -34.79
CA CYS A 358 4.03 1.25 -34.13
C CYS A 358 3.82 -0.22 -34.51
N LEU A 359 3.96 -0.54 -35.78
CA LEU A 359 3.82 -1.92 -36.28
C LEU A 359 5.02 -2.76 -35.90
N LYS A 360 6.25 -2.25 -36.13
CA LYS A 360 7.49 -2.97 -35.84
C LYS A 360 7.66 -3.31 -34.36
N SER A 361 7.25 -2.42 -33.47
CA SER A 361 7.35 -2.63 -32.01
C SER A 361 6.15 -3.42 -31.42
N GLY A 362 5.17 -3.80 -32.23
CA GLY A 362 3.98 -4.50 -31.78
C GLY A 362 3.03 -3.66 -30.91
N ILE A 363 3.16 -2.33 -30.94
CA ILE A 363 2.22 -1.44 -30.26
C ILE A 363 0.81 -1.61 -30.89
N VAL A 364 0.76 -1.72 -32.20
CA VAL A 364 -0.46 -1.98 -32.95
C VAL A 364 -0.23 -3.20 -33.84
N SER A 365 -1.16 -4.15 -33.84
CA SER A 365 -1.12 -5.30 -34.76
C SER A 365 -1.50 -4.90 -36.21
N GLU A 366 -1.01 -5.67 -37.18
CA GLU A 366 -1.26 -5.41 -38.61
C GLU A 366 -2.75 -5.24 -38.98
N LYS A 367 -3.66 -5.94 -38.26
CA LYS A 367 -5.10 -5.80 -38.50
C LYS A 367 -5.68 -4.41 -38.21
N PHE A 368 -4.96 -3.58 -37.48
CA PHE A 368 -5.34 -2.22 -37.16
C PHE A 368 -4.48 -1.17 -37.88
N ALA A 369 -3.59 -1.58 -38.80
CA ALA A 369 -2.64 -0.70 -39.48
C ALA A 369 -3.31 0.50 -40.18
N ASP A 370 -4.47 0.28 -40.83
CA ASP A 370 -5.24 1.32 -41.51
C ASP A 370 -5.88 2.36 -40.58
N GLN A 371 -5.95 2.06 -39.28
CA GLN A 371 -6.54 2.93 -38.26
C GLN A 371 -5.51 3.85 -37.60
N ILE A 372 -4.21 3.67 -37.88
CA ILE A 372 -3.14 4.46 -37.29
C ILE A 372 -3.13 5.87 -37.96
N PRO A 373 -3.42 6.96 -37.19
CA PRO A 373 -3.38 8.33 -37.70
C PRO A 373 -1.93 8.84 -37.79
N ASP A 374 -1.74 9.99 -38.46
CA ASP A 374 -0.43 10.66 -38.49
C ASP A 374 -0.09 11.36 -37.16
N SER A 375 -1.08 11.67 -36.34
CA SER A 375 -0.94 12.26 -35.01
C SER A 375 -2.16 12.00 -34.15
N ILE A 376 -1.98 12.05 -32.82
CA ILE A 376 -3.07 12.03 -31.86
C ILE A 376 -3.14 13.35 -31.10
N VAL A 377 -4.30 13.64 -30.50
CA VAL A 377 -4.50 14.83 -29.67
C VAL A 377 -4.95 14.37 -28.26
N ILE A 378 -4.15 14.67 -27.27
CA ILE A 378 -4.52 14.47 -25.86
C ILE A 378 -4.96 15.80 -25.25
N GLU A 379 -5.90 15.76 -24.31
CA GLU A 379 -6.44 16.95 -23.66
C GLU A 379 -6.50 16.80 -22.14
N ILE A 380 -5.82 17.70 -21.42
CA ILE A 380 -5.89 17.79 -19.98
C ILE A 380 -7.27 18.35 -19.59
N PRO A 381 -8.03 17.68 -18.71
CA PRO A 381 -9.35 18.14 -18.29
C PRO A 381 -9.35 19.56 -17.72
N LYS A 382 -10.42 20.31 -18.01
CA LYS A 382 -10.57 21.71 -17.54
C LYS A 382 -10.59 21.83 -16.01
N SER A 383 -11.00 20.77 -15.29
CA SER A 383 -11.01 20.72 -13.83
C SER A 383 -9.62 20.66 -13.21
N LYS A 384 -8.58 20.32 -13.98
CA LYS A 384 -7.20 20.22 -13.52
C LYS A 384 -6.46 21.54 -13.77
N ASN A 385 -5.99 22.20 -12.73
CA ASN A 385 -5.37 23.52 -12.81
C ASN A 385 -3.85 23.52 -12.73
N TYR A 386 -3.23 22.38 -12.42
CA TYR A 386 -1.79 22.24 -12.29
C TYR A 386 -1.35 20.83 -12.69
N LEU A 387 -0.06 20.68 -12.99
CA LEU A 387 0.63 19.42 -13.17
C LEU A 387 1.56 19.18 -11.98
N SER A 388 1.76 17.93 -11.61
CA SER A 388 2.76 17.45 -10.69
C SER A 388 3.98 16.90 -11.44
N LYS A 389 5.07 16.59 -10.73
CA LYS A 389 6.27 15.99 -11.34
C LYS A 389 6.02 14.69 -12.11
N PRO A 390 5.22 13.71 -11.61
CA PRO A 390 4.89 12.52 -12.40
C PRO A 390 4.22 12.83 -13.73
N GLU A 391 3.33 13.82 -13.77
CA GLU A 391 2.65 14.24 -14.99
C GLU A 391 3.58 14.96 -15.94
N LEU A 392 4.45 15.83 -15.42
CA LEU A 392 5.49 16.48 -16.21
C LEU A 392 6.45 15.43 -16.82
N PHE A 393 6.87 14.45 -16.01
CA PHE A 393 7.72 13.36 -16.49
C PHE A 393 7.08 12.59 -17.66
N LEU A 394 5.79 12.23 -17.53
CA LEU A 394 5.10 11.48 -18.58
C LEU A 394 4.91 12.32 -19.84
N LEU A 395 4.62 13.62 -19.71
CA LEU A 395 4.54 14.54 -20.84
C LEU A 395 5.92 14.76 -21.50
N ASP A 396 7.00 14.84 -20.72
CA ASP A 396 8.36 14.93 -21.25
C ASP A 396 8.73 13.67 -22.02
N PHE A 397 8.51 12.49 -21.46
CA PHE A 397 8.70 11.23 -22.14
C PHE A 397 7.92 11.15 -23.45
N LEU A 398 6.62 11.47 -23.44
CA LEU A 398 5.77 11.45 -24.62
C LEU A 398 6.17 12.50 -25.67
N SER A 399 6.82 13.60 -25.26
CA SER A 399 7.30 14.63 -26.19
C SER A 399 8.44 14.15 -27.11
N THR A 400 9.17 13.13 -26.65
CA THR A 400 10.29 12.50 -27.36
C THR A 400 9.97 11.08 -27.86
N TYR A 401 8.73 10.62 -27.64
CA TYR A 401 8.29 9.26 -27.92
C TYR A 401 8.24 8.96 -29.40
N GLN A 402 8.99 7.94 -29.83
CA GLN A 402 9.10 7.55 -31.23
C GLN A 402 8.21 6.34 -31.59
N TRP A 403 7.39 5.87 -30.68
CA TRP A 403 6.55 4.68 -30.84
C TRP A 403 7.37 3.40 -31.12
N ASP A 404 8.58 3.36 -30.61
CA ASP A 404 9.57 2.29 -30.83
C ASP A 404 9.59 1.26 -29.69
N ARG A 405 8.84 1.49 -28.63
CA ARG A 405 8.66 0.58 -27.48
C ARG A 405 7.26 0.71 -26.89
N PRO A 406 6.62 -0.40 -26.45
CA PRO A 406 5.29 -0.31 -25.83
C PRO A 406 5.29 0.51 -24.54
N LEU A 407 4.21 1.27 -24.31
CA LEU A 407 3.89 1.94 -23.06
C LEU A 407 2.61 1.33 -22.51
N ASN A 408 2.70 0.70 -21.34
CA ASN A 408 1.58 0.08 -20.65
C ASN A 408 1.32 0.73 -19.30
N MET A 409 0.08 0.66 -18.84
CA MET A 409 -0.39 1.14 -17.53
C MET A 409 -1.16 0.02 -16.86
N LEU A 410 -0.96 -0.19 -15.56
CA LEU A 410 -1.66 -1.25 -14.82
C LEU A 410 -3.18 -1.03 -14.74
N ASN A 411 -3.61 0.22 -14.76
CA ASN A 411 -5.03 0.58 -14.77
C ASN A 411 -5.23 1.90 -15.54
N GLN A 412 -6.47 2.25 -15.80
CA GLN A 412 -6.82 3.47 -16.52
C GLN A 412 -6.41 4.77 -15.78
N GLY A 413 -6.19 4.71 -14.48
CA GLY A 413 -5.69 5.85 -13.69
C GLY A 413 -4.21 6.16 -13.93
N GLY A 414 -3.46 5.25 -14.57
CA GLY A 414 -2.06 5.44 -14.99
C GLY A 414 -1.85 6.55 -16.00
N ASP A 415 -2.93 7.04 -16.65
CA ASP A 415 -2.92 8.22 -17.50
C ASP A 415 -2.64 9.52 -16.74
N LEU A 416 -2.59 9.47 -15.41
CA LEU A 416 -2.42 10.61 -14.50
C LEU A 416 -3.37 11.78 -14.82
N ASN A 417 -4.49 11.49 -15.48
CA ASN A 417 -5.49 12.47 -15.89
C ASN A 417 -4.91 13.57 -16.82
N ILE A 418 -4.03 13.17 -17.76
CA ILE A 418 -3.47 14.04 -18.81
C ILE A 418 -4.04 13.76 -20.20
N GLY A 419 -5.09 12.91 -20.28
CA GLY A 419 -5.85 12.70 -21.52
C GLY A 419 -5.43 11.47 -22.33
N LEU A 420 -4.71 10.51 -21.76
CA LEU A 420 -4.31 9.27 -22.47
C LEU A 420 -5.41 8.22 -22.48
N ARG A 421 -6.40 8.31 -21.60
CA ARG A 421 -7.43 7.30 -21.39
C ARG A 421 -8.17 6.91 -22.67
N ASP A 422 -8.39 7.87 -23.58
CA ASP A 422 -9.04 7.64 -24.86
C ASP A 422 -8.23 6.76 -25.83
N TYR A 423 -6.97 6.53 -25.51
CA TYR A 423 -5.99 5.83 -26.36
C TYR A 423 -5.45 4.57 -25.70
N LEU A 424 -6.20 3.97 -24.78
CA LEU A 424 -5.79 2.75 -24.08
C LEU A 424 -6.47 1.51 -24.69
N MET A 425 -5.67 0.49 -25.01
CA MET A 425 -6.10 -0.83 -25.44
C MET A 425 -5.93 -1.82 -24.29
N TYR A 426 -6.96 -2.61 -23.99
CA TYR A 426 -6.94 -3.59 -22.90
C TYR A 426 -6.13 -4.85 -23.29
N GLU A 427 -5.23 -5.25 -22.42
CA GLU A 427 -4.27 -6.35 -22.59
C GLU A 427 -4.43 -7.47 -21.54
N GLY A 428 -5.57 -7.51 -20.83
CA GLY A 428 -5.81 -8.40 -19.70
C GLY A 428 -5.31 -7.80 -18.38
N PHE A 429 -4.04 -7.97 -18.07
CA PHE A 429 -3.45 -7.43 -16.83
C PHE A 429 -2.95 -6.00 -16.93
N SER A 430 -2.94 -5.37 -18.09
CA SER A 430 -2.55 -3.97 -18.29
C SER A 430 -3.32 -3.32 -19.42
N TYR A 431 -3.12 -2.01 -19.58
CA TYR A 431 -3.63 -1.21 -20.70
C TYR A 431 -2.44 -0.68 -21.50
N LYS A 432 -2.40 -1.00 -22.78
CA LYS A 432 -1.38 -0.51 -23.72
C LYS A 432 -1.80 0.82 -24.34
N PHE A 433 -0.90 1.81 -24.32
CA PHE A 433 -1.10 3.07 -25.03
C PHE A 433 -0.91 2.88 -26.52
N VAL A 434 -1.96 3.17 -27.29
CA VAL A 434 -2.00 3.01 -28.75
C VAL A 434 -2.48 4.29 -29.42
N PRO A 435 -2.08 4.60 -30.67
CA PRO A 435 -2.51 5.81 -31.35
C PRO A 435 -3.93 5.74 -31.92
N ILE A 436 -4.72 4.76 -31.51
CA ILE A 436 -6.09 4.53 -32.00
C ILE A 436 -7.05 4.96 -30.89
N LYS A 437 -7.92 5.92 -31.22
CA LYS A 437 -8.88 6.46 -30.26
C LYS A 437 -10.01 5.46 -30.00
N ASN A 438 -10.32 5.22 -28.72
CA ASN A 438 -11.46 4.42 -28.29
C ASN A 438 -12.77 5.01 -28.83
N LYS A 439 -13.70 4.13 -29.20
CA LYS A 439 -15.05 4.57 -29.59
C LYS A 439 -15.85 4.97 -28.34
N PRO A 440 -16.66 6.05 -28.40
CA PRO A 440 -17.43 6.51 -27.22
C PRO A 440 -18.39 5.47 -26.60
N GLN A 441 -18.72 4.42 -27.36
CA GLN A 441 -19.64 3.34 -26.93
C GLN A 441 -18.93 2.09 -26.44
N SER A 442 -17.59 2.06 -26.45
CA SER A 442 -16.90 0.93 -25.82
C SER A 442 -17.09 1.03 -24.32
N LEU A 443 -17.69 0.00 -23.77
CA LEU A 443 -17.86 -0.21 -22.35
C LEU A 443 -16.51 -0.01 -21.60
N GLU A 444 -16.53 -0.11 -20.32
CA GLU A 444 -15.43 0.17 -19.37
C GLU A 444 -14.04 -0.35 -19.77
N VAL A 445 -13.96 -1.35 -20.65
CA VAL A 445 -12.73 -2.01 -21.07
C VAL A 445 -11.95 -1.27 -22.16
N GLY A 446 -12.62 -0.53 -23.06
CA GLY A 446 -11.96 0.16 -24.17
C GLY A 446 -11.72 -0.71 -25.42
N LEU A 447 -10.67 -0.37 -26.20
CA LEU A 447 -10.26 -1.13 -27.39
C LEU A 447 -9.59 -2.45 -26.97
N VAL A 448 -9.87 -3.55 -27.66
CA VAL A 448 -9.29 -4.87 -27.41
C VAL A 448 -8.79 -5.48 -28.71
N ASP A 449 -7.57 -5.97 -28.74
CA ASP A 449 -7.11 -6.92 -29.74
C ASP A 449 -7.40 -8.34 -29.27
N THR A 450 -8.50 -8.90 -29.74
CA THR A 450 -9.01 -10.20 -29.31
C THR A 450 -8.06 -11.35 -29.59
N ASP A 451 -7.27 -11.28 -30.67
CA ASP A 451 -6.34 -12.34 -31.04
C ASP A 451 -5.11 -12.33 -30.13
N ASP A 452 -4.56 -11.15 -29.87
CA ASP A 452 -3.43 -10.96 -28.94
C ASP A 452 -3.84 -11.29 -27.51
N LEU A 453 -5.02 -10.83 -27.08
CA LEU A 453 -5.54 -11.14 -25.74
C LEU A 453 -5.79 -12.65 -25.56
N TYR A 454 -6.35 -13.32 -26.57
CA TYR A 454 -6.55 -14.76 -26.54
C TYR A 454 -5.21 -15.51 -26.42
N ASP A 455 -4.19 -15.12 -27.19
CA ASP A 455 -2.85 -15.72 -27.09
C ASP A 455 -2.26 -15.52 -25.69
N LYS A 456 -2.37 -14.30 -25.13
CA LYS A 456 -1.91 -14.01 -23.77
C LYS A 456 -2.61 -14.85 -22.72
N MET A 457 -3.93 -14.92 -22.78
CA MET A 457 -4.75 -15.69 -21.81
C MET A 457 -4.45 -17.20 -21.86
N THR A 458 -4.16 -17.75 -23.04
CA THR A 458 -3.97 -19.19 -23.21
C THR A 458 -2.53 -19.65 -23.11
N ASN A 459 -1.55 -18.80 -23.47
CA ASN A 459 -0.16 -19.21 -23.64
C ASN A 459 0.84 -18.44 -22.76
N LYS A 460 0.49 -17.25 -22.25
CA LYS A 460 1.44 -16.40 -21.54
C LYS A 460 1.10 -16.14 -20.08
N PHE A 461 -0.20 -16.08 -19.75
CA PHE A 461 -0.61 -15.83 -18.37
C PHE A 461 -0.66 -17.15 -17.57
N CYS A 462 -0.26 -17.06 -16.31
CA CYS A 462 -0.26 -18.15 -15.36
C CYS A 462 -1.39 -17.95 -14.35
N PHE A 463 -2.16 -19.01 -14.08
CA PHE A 463 -3.25 -19.02 -13.12
C PHE A 463 -3.08 -20.17 -12.11
N ASP A 464 -1.88 -20.73 -11.99
CA ASP A 464 -1.62 -21.92 -11.17
C ASP A 464 -1.87 -21.66 -9.69
N ALA A 465 -1.51 -20.49 -9.18
CA ALA A 465 -1.69 -20.15 -7.77
C ALA A 465 -3.15 -20.12 -7.34
N VAL A 466 -4.07 -19.69 -8.24
CA VAL A 466 -5.51 -19.64 -7.93
C VAL A 466 -6.25 -20.93 -8.31
N SER A 467 -5.61 -21.84 -9.06
CA SER A 467 -6.19 -23.14 -9.44
C SER A 467 -5.90 -24.26 -8.43
N ARG A 468 -5.02 -24.02 -7.44
CA ARG A 468 -4.64 -25.00 -6.42
C ARG A 468 -5.74 -25.14 -5.36
N GLU A 469 -5.93 -26.37 -4.86
CA GLU A 469 -6.90 -26.65 -3.78
C GLU A 469 -6.54 -25.95 -2.47
N ASP A 470 -5.24 -25.71 -2.23
CA ASP A 470 -4.69 -25.11 -1.01
C ASP A 470 -4.29 -23.63 -1.19
N TYR A 471 -4.84 -22.93 -2.21
CA TYR A 471 -4.50 -21.55 -2.40
C TYR A 471 -4.97 -20.65 -1.24
N CYS A 472 -4.12 -19.69 -0.88
CA CYS A 472 -4.45 -18.71 0.14
C CYS A 472 -5.06 -17.46 -0.51
N VAL A 473 -6.24 -17.07 -0.06
CA VAL A 473 -6.90 -15.85 -0.55
C VAL A 473 -6.07 -14.64 -0.15
N ASP A 474 -5.57 -13.93 -1.15
CA ASP A 474 -4.99 -12.61 -1.02
C ASP A 474 -5.97 -11.64 -1.70
N TYR A 475 -6.66 -10.83 -0.91
CA TYR A 475 -7.72 -9.97 -1.43
C TYR A 475 -7.30 -9.18 -2.66
N GLN A 476 -6.16 -8.50 -2.62
CA GLN A 476 -5.71 -7.67 -3.73
C GLN A 476 -5.41 -8.50 -4.99
N ASN A 477 -4.59 -9.54 -4.86
CA ASN A 477 -4.14 -10.32 -5.99
C ASN A 477 -5.25 -11.25 -6.51
N THR A 478 -6.05 -11.84 -5.62
CA THR A 478 -7.20 -12.66 -6.01
C THR A 478 -8.25 -11.85 -6.78
N TYR A 479 -8.56 -10.61 -6.33
CA TYR A 479 -9.47 -9.75 -7.08
C TYR A 479 -8.89 -9.29 -8.42
N THR A 480 -7.57 -9.14 -8.54
CA THR A 480 -6.93 -8.87 -9.82
C THR A 480 -7.13 -10.03 -10.79
N PHE A 481 -6.93 -11.27 -10.37
CA PHE A 481 -7.22 -12.44 -11.18
C PHE A 481 -8.69 -12.51 -11.59
N LEU A 482 -9.61 -12.35 -10.65
CA LEU A 482 -11.07 -12.38 -10.92
C LEU A 482 -11.51 -11.26 -11.86
N GLY A 483 -10.87 -10.11 -11.80
CA GLY A 483 -11.17 -8.98 -12.68
C GLY A 483 -10.71 -9.18 -14.13
N VAL A 484 -9.71 -10.05 -14.36
CA VAL A 484 -9.23 -10.40 -15.71
C VAL A 484 -9.98 -11.57 -16.29
N MET A 485 -10.33 -12.58 -15.48
CA MET A 485 -11.13 -13.75 -15.88
C MET A 485 -12.58 -13.40 -16.21
#